data_94c8c5b35049956e6321ef086255ab21
#
_entry.id   94c8c5b35049956e6321ef086255ab21
#
_cell.length_a   1.000
_cell.length_b   1.000
_cell.length_c   1.000
_cell.angle_alpha   90.00
_cell.angle_beta   90.00
_cell.angle_gamma   90.00
#
_symmetry.space_group_name_H-M   'P 1'
#
loop_
_entity.id
_entity.type
_entity.pdbx_description
1 polymer ?
#
loop_
_entity_poly.entity_id
_entity_poly.type
_entity_poly.pdbx_seq_one_letter_code
_entity_poly.pdbx_strand_id
1 'polypeptide(L)'
;MILPGGGHLRGVRLGDVERLRGELAEFVGDVFGSLPRQDQRRWGACYLRGLMLDGRRKSIQPMAQRLPDGNMQALQQFVNQSPWDPLPVRRRIARRLSEAIRPQVWVIDDVSFPNCGRASAGVARQYCGALGKRANCQVAVSVHAATDTASCPLDWQLYLPREWTDEPGRCHRAGIPDGIVHQEKWRLALGLLDNVTGWGLTAPVVVADAGYGVSTPFRHGLQERGLSYVLALTGKEVAHELDIEPRQPGYGGLGPPTLPRYRTAPRALSLHAVDAAAAGHFTEVSWRQGSKGPMTSRFAVLTFRPAGKQALAGAQAAGGGRNQWDVVLRLEPGG
;
A
#
# COMPACT_ATOMS: atom_id res chain seq x y z
N MET A 1 -7.06 11.33 15.57
CA MET A 1 -5.67 11.79 15.72
C MET A 1 -5.70 13.12 16.47
N ILE A 2 -5.37 13.10 17.75
CA ILE A 2 -5.35 14.28 18.64
C ILE A 2 -3.92 14.81 18.62
N LEU A 3 -3.75 16.05 18.19
CA LEU A 3 -2.46 16.73 18.27
C LEU A 3 -2.19 17.09 19.75
N PRO A 4 -1.00 16.86 20.27
CA PRO A 4 -0.65 17.28 21.62
C PRO A 4 -0.24 18.74 21.63
N GLY A 5 -0.81 19.46 22.60
CA GLY A 5 -0.18 20.58 23.28
C GLY A 5 -0.05 21.90 22.54
N GLY A 6 -0.71 22.91 23.07
CA GLY A 6 -0.66 24.32 22.74
C GLY A 6 0.71 24.90 22.43
N GLY A 7 1.08 24.87 21.15
CA GLY A 7 2.12 25.71 20.61
C GLY A 7 1.53 27.10 20.36
N HIS A 8 2.08 28.11 21.00
CA HIS A 8 1.82 29.53 20.74
C HIS A 8 1.83 29.74 19.22
N LEU A 9 0.69 30.17 18.65
CA LEU A 9 0.63 30.78 17.33
C LEU A 9 1.52 32.04 17.37
N ARG A 10 2.80 31.88 17.01
CA ARG A 10 3.63 33.03 16.58
C ARG A 10 2.85 33.68 15.45
N GLY A 11 2.54 34.96 15.59
CA GLY A 11 1.75 35.72 14.62
C GLY A 11 2.28 35.45 13.21
N VAL A 12 1.43 34.85 12.34
CA VAL A 12 1.75 34.62 10.93
C VAL A 12 1.92 35.98 10.30
N ARG A 13 3.11 36.30 9.78
CA ARG A 13 3.38 37.58 9.14
C ARG A 13 2.64 37.63 7.79
N LEU A 14 2.17 38.81 7.42
CA LEU A 14 1.45 39.00 6.15
C LEU A 14 2.23 38.46 4.94
N GLY A 15 3.56 38.69 4.92
CA GLY A 15 4.46 38.17 3.89
C GLY A 15 4.52 36.63 3.84
N ASP A 16 4.38 35.93 4.96
CA ASP A 16 4.32 34.45 4.98
C ASP A 16 3.02 33.94 4.34
N VAL A 17 1.91 34.65 4.56
CA VAL A 17 0.62 34.31 3.94
C VAL A 17 0.67 34.50 2.43
N GLU A 18 1.25 35.58 1.95
CA GLU A 18 1.39 35.86 0.51
C GLU A 18 2.31 34.84 -0.15
N ARG A 19 3.44 34.50 0.46
CA ARG A 19 4.36 33.45 0.00
C ARG A 19 3.64 32.10 -0.11
N LEU A 20 2.93 31.67 0.94
CA LEU A 20 2.19 30.40 0.94
C LEU A 20 1.06 30.38 -0.10
N ARG A 21 0.40 31.51 -0.35
CA ARG A 21 -0.59 31.64 -1.43
C ARG A 21 0.05 31.46 -2.81
N GLY A 22 1.22 32.04 -3.01
CA GLY A 22 2.00 31.90 -4.25
C GLY A 22 2.41 30.44 -4.48
N GLU A 23 2.99 29.80 -3.47
CA GLU A 23 3.40 28.39 -3.51
C GLU A 23 2.20 27.46 -3.78
N LEU A 24 1.06 27.72 -3.15
CA LEU A 24 -0.18 26.96 -3.39
C LEU A 24 -0.69 27.17 -4.82
N ALA A 25 -0.67 28.40 -5.34
CA ALA A 25 -1.11 28.69 -6.69
C ALA A 25 -0.21 28.00 -7.74
N GLU A 26 1.11 27.99 -7.51
CA GLU A 26 2.08 27.26 -8.36
C GLU A 26 1.80 25.75 -8.33
N PHE A 27 1.66 25.17 -7.12
CA PHE A 27 1.34 23.74 -6.94
C PHE A 27 0.05 23.37 -7.67
N VAL A 28 -1.02 24.13 -7.48
CA VAL A 28 -2.32 23.91 -8.13
C VAL A 28 -2.20 24.02 -9.66
N GLY A 29 -1.46 25.03 -10.15
CA GLY A 29 -1.20 25.22 -11.58
C GLY A 29 -0.44 24.03 -12.19
N ASP A 30 0.56 23.51 -11.49
CA ASP A 30 1.30 22.33 -11.92
C ASP A 30 0.41 21.07 -11.91
N VAL A 31 -0.29 20.78 -10.82
CA VAL A 31 -1.12 19.59 -10.65
C VAL A 31 -2.18 19.49 -11.75
N PHE A 32 -2.91 20.56 -12.01
CA PHE A 32 -3.99 20.59 -13.00
C PHE A 32 -3.56 21.06 -14.39
N GLY A 33 -2.30 21.41 -14.58
CA GLY A 33 -1.77 21.88 -15.87
C GLY A 33 -1.90 20.89 -17.02
N SER A 34 -2.04 19.59 -16.72
CA SER A 34 -2.29 18.53 -17.72
C SER A 34 -3.72 18.50 -18.24
N LEU A 35 -4.67 19.15 -17.58
CA LEU A 35 -6.05 19.15 -18.01
C LEU A 35 -6.20 20.04 -19.25
N PRO A 36 -6.84 19.52 -20.32
CA PRO A 36 -6.85 20.22 -21.61
C PRO A 36 -7.68 21.52 -21.59
N ARG A 37 -8.77 21.54 -20.83
CA ARG A 37 -9.72 22.65 -20.84
C ARG A 37 -9.47 23.61 -19.67
N GLN A 38 -9.63 24.91 -19.91
CA GLN A 38 -9.45 25.95 -18.91
C GLN A 38 -10.47 25.87 -17.77
N ASP A 39 -11.73 25.51 -18.07
CA ASP A 39 -12.75 25.30 -17.05
C ASP A 39 -12.42 24.11 -16.13
N GLN A 40 -11.88 23.00 -16.66
CA GLN A 40 -11.42 21.87 -15.86
C GLN A 40 -10.28 22.29 -14.90
N ARG A 41 -9.28 23.04 -15.37
CA ARG A 41 -8.20 23.57 -14.53
C ARG A 41 -8.74 24.48 -13.42
N ARG A 42 -9.67 25.39 -13.77
CA ARG A 42 -10.34 26.28 -12.80
C ARG A 42 -11.08 25.49 -11.72
N TRP A 43 -11.90 24.51 -12.12
CA TRP A 43 -12.70 23.74 -11.16
C TRP A 43 -11.85 22.75 -10.37
N GLY A 44 -10.78 22.22 -10.92
CA GLY A 44 -9.77 21.45 -10.19
C GLY A 44 -9.12 22.27 -9.08
N ALA A 45 -8.69 23.50 -9.40
CA ALA A 45 -8.14 24.44 -8.43
C ALA A 45 -9.16 24.79 -7.32
N CYS A 46 -10.41 25.05 -7.72
CA CYS A 46 -11.51 25.35 -6.79
C CYS A 46 -11.78 24.14 -5.85
N TYR A 47 -11.81 22.92 -6.39
CA TYR A 47 -12.00 21.70 -5.62
C TYR A 47 -10.89 21.48 -4.58
N LEU A 48 -9.61 21.63 -4.98
CA LEU A 48 -8.49 21.50 -4.07
C LEU A 48 -8.54 22.53 -2.93
N ARG A 49 -8.83 23.79 -3.24
CA ARG A 49 -9.06 24.84 -2.22
C ARG A 49 -10.18 24.45 -1.24
N GLY A 50 -11.28 23.90 -1.76
CA GLY A 50 -12.40 23.42 -0.94
C GLY A 50 -12.01 22.29 0.01
N LEU A 51 -11.12 21.38 -0.42
CA LEU A 51 -10.58 20.33 0.44
C LEU A 51 -9.69 20.89 1.56
N MET A 52 -8.99 21.99 1.33
CA MET A 52 -8.08 22.61 2.32
C MET A 52 -8.82 23.47 3.34
N LEU A 53 -9.98 24.04 2.99
CA LEU A 53 -10.76 24.86 3.93
C LEU A 53 -11.24 24.05 5.14
N ASP A 54 -11.30 24.69 6.30
CA ASP A 54 -11.84 24.10 7.51
C ASP A 54 -13.30 23.66 7.34
N GLY A 55 -13.69 22.63 8.07
CA GLY A 55 -15.04 22.08 8.06
C GLY A 55 -15.08 20.54 8.09
N ARG A 56 -16.02 20.00 8.85
CA ARG A 56 -16.14 18.55 9.09
C ARG A 56 -16.53 17.76 7.84
N ARG A 57 -17.30 18.38 6.92
CA ARG A 57 -17.77 17.72 5.69
C ARG A 57 -17.03 18.24 4.47
N LYS A 58 -16.36 17.34 3.76
CA LYS A 58 -15.65 17.58 2.50
C LYS A 58 -16.43 17.13 1.27
N SER A 59 -17.76 16.97 1.38
CA SER A 59 -18.64 16.74 0.22
C SER A 59 -18.84 18.05 -0.58
N ILE A 60 -19.19 17.92 -1.85
CA ILE A 60 -19.20 19.02 -2.82
C ILE A 60 -20.06 20.20 -2.36
N GLN A 61 -21.29 19.96 -1.89
CA GLN A 61 -22.19 21.05 -1.48
C GLN A 61 -21.62 21.88 -0.31
N PRO A 62 -21.20 21.31 0.85
CA PRO A 62 -20.60 22.10 1.91
C PRO A 62 -19.28 22.78 1.52
N MET A 63 -18.51 22.21 0.58
CA MET A 63 -17.30 22.87 0.06
C MET A 63 -17.65 24.08 -0.79
N ALA A 64 -18.61 23.93 -1.71
CA ALA A 64 -19.06 25.04 -2.57
C ALA A 64 -19.60 26.23 -1.77
N GLN A 65 -20.31 25.97 -0.66
CA GLN A 65 -20.84 27.02 0.22
C GLN A 65 -19.77 27.83 0.96
N ARG A 66 -18.60 27.24 1.18
CA ARG A 66 -17.48 27.89 1.87
C ARG A 66 -16.52 28.64 0.95
N LEU A 67 -16.58 28.35 -0.35
CA LEU A 67 -15.72 28.98 -1.35
C LEU A 67 -16.36 30.24 -1.92
N PRO A 68 -15.67 31.37 -2.01
CA PRO A 68 -16.22 32.60 -2.58
C PRO A 68 -16.71 32.45 -4.02
N ASP A 69 -15.99 31.63 -4.80
CA ASP A 69 -16.26 31.29 -6.19
C ASP A 69 -16.85 29.88 -6.35
N GLY A 70 -17.37 29.32 -5.26
CA GLY A 70 -17.89 27.94 -5.22
C GLY A 70 -19.22 27.81 -5.97
N ASN A 71 -19.28 26.85 -6.90
CA ASN A 71 -20.50 26.44 -7.59
C ASN A 71 -20.67 24.94 -7.46
N MET A 72 -21.74 24.52 -6.77
CA MET A 72 -22.01 23.11 -6.48
C MET A 72 -22.16 22.27 -7.77
N GLN A 73 -22.89 22.77 -8.76
CA GLN A 73 -23.15 22.04 -10.01
C GLN A 73 -21.85 21.86 -10.81
N ALA A 74 -21.07 22.92 -10.93
CA ALA A 74 -19.81 22.87 -11.68
C ALA A 74 -18.77 21.98 -11.00
N LEU A 75 -18.65 22.01 -9.67
CA LEU A 75 -17.78 21.12 -8.91
C LEU A 75 -18.24 19.66 -9.03
N GLN A 76 -19.56 19.40 -8.98
CA GLN A 76 -20.10 18.06 -9.15
C GLN A 76 -19.85 17.54 -10.57
N GLN A 77 -20.05 18.39 -11.59
CA GLN A 77 -19.73 18.05 -12.97
C GLN A 77 -18.24 17.75 -13.16
N PHE A 78 -17.36 18.56 -12.58
CA PHE A 78 -15.92 18.36 -12.65
C PHE A 78 -15.50 16.99 -12.09
N VAL A 79 -16.02 16.62 -10.92
CA VAL A 79 -15.64 15.37 -10.24
C VAL A 79 -16.29 14.13 -10.86
N ASN A 80 -17.59 14.23 -11.26
CA ASN A 80 -18.39 13.03 -11.61
C ASN A 80 -18.56 12.80 -13.10
N GLN A 81 -18.56 13.86 -13.92
CA GLN A 81 -18.98 13.78 -15.33
C GLN A 81 -17.96 14.30 -16.31
N SER A 82 -17.04 15.15 -15.88
CA SER A 82 -16.06 15.75 -16.79
C SER A 82 -15.05 14.69 -17.26
N PRO A 83 -14.89 14.50 -18.59
CA PRO A 83 -14.04 13.44 -19.14
C PRO A 83 -12.56 13.87 -19.12
N TRP A 84 -11.95 13.92 -17.95
CA TRP A 84 -10.51 14.16 -17.83
C TRP A 84 -9.79 12.93 -17.27
N ASP A 85 -8.57 12.72 -17.76
CA ASP A 85 -7.72 11.64 -17.31
C ASP A 85 -7.07 12.00 -15.95
N PRO A 86 -7.35 11.25 -14.87
CA PRO A 86 -6.76 11.49 -13.56
C PRO A 86 -5.29 11.05 -13.46
N LEU A 87 -4.79 10.23 -14.38
CA LEU A 87 -3.44 9.66 -14.31
C LEU A 87 -2.33 10.72 -14.33
N PRO A 88 -2.32 11.71 -15.25
CA PRO A 88 -1.32 12.77 -15.23
C PRO A 88 -1.35 13.61 -13.95
N VAL A 89 -2.54 13.83 -13.38
CA VAL A 89 -2.73 14.57 -12.12
C VAL A 89 -2.12 13.77 -10.96
N ARG A 90 -2.46 12.49 -10.81
CA ARG A 90 -1.89 11.61 -9.78
C ARG A 90 -0.37 11.53 -9.86
N ARG A 91 0.16 11.35 -11.06
CA ARG A 91 1.61 11.31 -11.31
C ARG A 91 2.32 12.59 -10.86
N ARG A 92 1.75 13.76 -11.12
CA ARG A 92 2.32 15.06 -10.70
C ARG A 92 2.30 15.19 -9.18
N ILE A 93 1.16 14.87 -8.55
CA ILE A 93 1.03 14.85 -7.09
C ILE A 93 2.07 13.92 -6.48
N ALA A 94 2.17 12.67 -6.96
CA ALA A 94 3.12 11.69 -6.44
C ALA A 94 4.57 12.17 -6.51
N ARG A 95 4.98 12.79 -7.62
CA ARG A 95 6.32 13.36 -7.79
C ARG A 95 6.60 14.50 -6.80
N ARG A 96 5.72 15.50 -6.76
CA ARG A 96 5.87 16.66 -5.86
C ARG A 96 5.92 16.23 -4.38
N LEU A 97 5.06 15.30 -3.99
CA LEU A 97 5.01 14.83 -2.61
C LEU A 97 6.22 13.95 -2.27
N SER A 98 6.71 13.12 -3.19
CA SER A 98 7.95 12.35 -2.98
C SER A 98 9.16 13.26 -2.82
N GLU A 99 9.26 14.33 -3.59
CA GLU A 99 10.32 15.33 -3.45
C GLU A 99 10.26 16.04 -2.08
N ALA A 100 9.05 16.39 -1.62
CA ALA A 100 8.84 17.10 -0.36
C ALA A 100 9.06 16.19 0.87
N ILE A 101 8.58 14.95 0.83
CA ILE A 101 8.61 14.01 1.96
C ILE A 101 9.96 13.29 2.04
N ARG A 102 10.61 13.00 0.90
CA ARG A 102 11.82 12.16 0.79
C ARG A 102 11.60 10.83 1.51
N PRO A 103 10.73 9.96 0.99
CA PRO A 103 10.27 8.78 1.68
C PRO A 103 11.41 7.82 2.02
N GLN A 104 11.32 7.22 3.19
CA GLN A 104 12.20 6.15 3.64
C GLN A 104 11.67 4.78 3.23
N VAL A 105 10.35 4.66 3.11
CA VAL A 105 9.68 3.42 2.72
C VAL A 105 8.48 3.71 1.82
N TRP A 106 8.11 2.72 1.01
CA TRP A 106 6.79 2.63 0.38
C TRP A 106 5.96 1.58 1.09
N VAL A 107 4.82 1.98 1.61
CA VAL A 107 3.90 1.10 2.34
C VAL A 107 2.78 0.65 1.42
N ILE A 108 2.59 -0.66 1.30
CA ILE A 108 1.43 -1.26 0.65
C ILE A 108 0.40 -1.57 1.72
N ASP A 109 -0.81 -1.07 1.54
CA ASP A 109 -1.90 -1.31 2.49
C ASP A 109 -3.28 -1.21 1.81
N ASP A 110 -4.29 -1.72 2.51
CA ASP A 110 -5.69 -1.63 2.13
C ASP A 110 -6.34 -0.40 2.75
N VAL A 111 -6.98 0.42 1.93
CA VAL A 111 -7.84 1.51 2.41
C VAL A 111 -9.31 1.10 2.23
N SER A 112 -10.09 1.15 3.30
CA SER A 112 -11.50 0.76 3.27
C SER A 112 -12.44 1.95 3.49
N PHE A 113 -13.50 1.99 2.67
CA PHE A 113 -14.52 3.03 2.68
C PHE A 113 -15.88 2.39 3.04
N PRO A 114 -16.34 2.55 4.31
CA PRO A 114 -17.67 2.09 4.70
C PRO A 114 -18.76 2.67 3.80
N ASN A 115 -19.72 1.84 3.37
CA ASN A 115 -20.77 2.25 2.46
C ASN A 115 -22.12 1.64 2.88
N CYS A 116 -23.21 2.41 2.79
CA CYS A 116 -24.56 1.94 3.13
C CYS A 116 -25.26 1.28 1.94
N GLY A 117 -24.88 1.62 0.70
CA GLY A 117 -25.49 1.11 -0.54
C GLY A 117 -24.80 -0.15 -1.07
N ARG A 118 -25.37 -0.73 -2.12
CA ARG A 118 -24.82 -1.89 -2.85
C ARG A 118 -24.46 -1.57 -4.31
N ALA A 119 -24.80 -0.38 -4.79
CA ALA A 119 -24.67 0.00 -6.19
C ALA A 119 -23.28 0.59 -6.55
N SER A 120 -22.53 1.11 -5.56
CA SER A 120 -21.21 1.66 -5.85
C SER A 120 -20.22 0.56 -6.20
N ALA A 121 -19.40 0.82 -7.23
CA ALA A 121 -18.43 -0.15 -7.74
C ALA A 121 -17.54 -0.74 -6.63
N GLY A 122 -17.40 -2.07 -6.60
CA GLY A 122 -16.55 -2.78 -5.64
C GLY A 122 -17.12 -2.91 -4.22
N VAL A 123 -18.31 -2.41 -3.93
CA VAL A 123 -18.95 -2.58 -2.62
C VAL A 123 -19.32 -4.03 -2.38
N ALA A 124 -18.84 -4.58 -1.28
CA ALA A 124 -19.14 -5.94 -0.84
C ALA A 124 -19.05 -6.05 0.69
N ARG A 125 -19.58 -7.15 1.26
CA ARG A 125 -19.41 -7.48 2.67
C ARG A 125 -18.01 -8.09 2.89
N GLN A 126 -17.02 -7.27 3.09
CA GLN A 126 -15.62 -7.64 3.27
C GLN A 126 -15.04 -7.05 4.55
N TYR A 127 -13.77 -7.37 4.88
CA TYR A 127 -13.12 -6.76 6.02
C TYR A 127 -12.95 -5.25 5.78
N CYS A 128 -13.43 -4.47 6.72
CA CYS A 128 -13.35 -3.02 6.69
C CYS A 128 -12.39 -2.55 7.77
N GLY A 129 -11.15 -2.23 7.41
CA GLY A 129 -10.12 -1.79 8.35
C GLY A 129 -10.53 -0.55 9.15
N ALA A 130 -11.27 0.38 8.52
CA ALA A 130 -11.79 1.57 9.19
C ALA A 130 -12.77 1.25 10.36
N LEU A 131 -13.40 0.08 10.35
CA LEU A 131 -14.35 -0.38 11.38
C LEU A 131 -13.82 -1.55 12.20
N GLY A 132 -12.66 -2.13 11.85
CA GLY A 132 -12.08 -3.29 12.51
C GLY A 132 -12.91 -4.59 12.40
N LYS A 133 -13.87 -4.67 11.46
CA LYS A 133 -14.80 -5.79 11.31
C LYS A 133 -15.26 -5.99 9.87
N ARG A 134 -15.91 -7.12 9.58
CA ARG A 134 -16.58 -7.31 8.28
C ARG A 134 -17.82 -6.42 8.19
N ALA A 135 -17.82 -5.54 7.18
CA ALA A 135 -18.89 -4.60 6.90
C ALA A 135 -19.08 -4.42 5.39
N ASN A 136 -20.16 -3.77 5.00
CA ASN A 136 -20.36 -3.32 3.63
C ASN A 136 -19.42 -2.14 3.34
N CYS A 137 -18.45 -2.33 2.49
CA CYS A 137 -17.44 -1.32 2.18
C CYS A 137 -16.84 -1.52 0.79
N GLN A 138 -16.23 -0.46 0.26
CA GLN A 138 -15.26 -0.53 -0.83
C GLN A 138 -13.87 -0.69 -0.22
N VAL A 139 -12.98 -1.37 -0.92
CA VAL A 139 -11.57 -1.50 -0.55
C VAL A 139 -10.72 -1.08 -1.72
N ALA A 140 -9.72 -0.28 -1.48
CA ALA A 140 -8.68 0.05 -2.46
C ALA A 140 -7.33 -0.40 -1.93
N VAL A 141 -6.52 -0.99 -2.80
CA VAL A 141 -5.09 -1.21 -2.55
C VAL A 141 -4.36 0.08 -2.82
N SER A 142 -3.42 0.44 -1.98
CA SER A 142 -2.68 1.71 -2.08
C SER A 142 -1.19 1.53 -1.86
N VAL A 143 -0.42 2.43 -2.48
CA VAL A 143 1.02 2.63 -2.23
C VAL A 143 1.20 3.99 -1.60
N HIS A 144 1.81 4.04 -0.42
CA HIS A 144 2.09 5.28 0.30
C HIS A 144 3.60 5.52 0.40
N ALA A 145 4.03 6.74 0.12
CA ALA A 145 5.34 7.23 0.54
C ALA A 145 5.30 7.57 2.02
N ALA A 146 6.23 7.08 2.83
CA ALA A 146 6.22 7.30 4.26
C ALA A 146 7.61 7.57 4.84
N THR A 147 7.60 8.36 5.91
CA THR A 147 8.68 8.61 6.87
C THR A 147 8.12 8.47 8.28
N ASP A 148 8.93 8.67 9.30
CA ASP A 148 8.47 8.68 10.70
C ASP A 148 7.41 9.75 10.99
N THR A 149 7.39 10.84 10.23
CA THR A 149 6.57 12.02 10.51
C THR A 149 5.49 12.30 9.47
N ALA A 150 5.60 11.71 8.29
CA ALA A 150 4.69 11.98 7.18
C ALA A 150 4.36 10.71 6.39
N SER A 151 3.13 10.64 5.90
CA SER A 151 2.69 9.60 4.96
C SER A 151 1.74 10.21 3.94
N CYS A 152 1.93 9.87 2.67
CA CYS A 152 1.06 10.32 1.61
C CYS A 152 0.85 9.22 0.55
N PRO A 153 -0.38 9.05 0.03
CA PRO A 153 -0.64 8.10 -1.04
C PRO A 153 0.03 8.56 -2.34
N LEU A 154 0.75 7.65 -2.99
CA LEU A 154 1.31 7.86 -4.32
C LEU A 154 0.34 7.42 -5.41
N ASP A 155 -0.24 6.23 -5.23
CA ASP A 155 -1.25 5.68 -6.13
C ASP A 155 -2.16 4.69 -5.38
N TRP A 156 -3.34 4.43 -5.95
CA TRP A 156 -4.29 3.43 -5.44
C TRP A 156 -5.18 2.89 -6.54
N GLN A 157 -5.69 1.69 -6.32
CA GLN A 157 -6.62 1.03 -7.22
C GLN A 157 -7.75 0.36 -6.45
N LEU A 158 -8.99 0.55 -6.92
CA LEU A 158 -10.17 -0.09 -6.36
C LEU A 158 -10.07 -1.61 -6.56
N TYR A 159 -10.27 -2.35 -5.48
CA TYR A 159 -10.40 -3.79 -5.53
C TYR A 159 -11.84 -4.17 -5.89
N LEU A 160 -11.97 -5.00 -6.94
CA LEU A 160 -13.24 -5.56 -7.36
C LEU A 160 -13.33 -7.03 -6.89
N PRO A 161 -14.16 -7.35 -5.88
CA PRO A 161 -14.42 -8.73 -5.49
C PRO A 161 -15.00 -9.55 -6.65
N ARG A 162 -14.77 -10.86 -6.67
CA ARG A 162 -15.25 -11.78 -7.72
C ARG A 162 -16.75 -11.66 -7.98
N GLU A 163 -17.56 -11.49 -6.92
CA GLU A 163 -19.00 -11.28 -7.05
C GLU A 163 -19.42 -10.10 -7.94
N TRP A 164 -18.53 -9.15 -8.19
CA TRP A 164 -18.74 -8.05 -9.12
C TRP A 164 -18.46 -8.47 -10.56
N THR A 165 -17.33 -9.12 -10.79
CA THR A 165 -16.87 -9.51 -12.13
C THR A 165 -17.61 -10.74 -12.67
N ASP A 166 -18.18 -11.56 -11.79
CA ASP A 166 -19.02 -12.70 -12.15
C ASP A 166 -20.46 -12.27 -12.54
N GLU A 167 -20.82 -10.98 -12.34
CA GLU A 167 -22.13 -10.40 -12.71
C GLU A 167 -21.94 -9.20 -13.69
N PRO A 168 -21.78 -9.46 -15.01
CA PRO A 168 -21.49 -8.39 -15.99
C PRO A 168 -22.50 -7.24 -15.98
N GLY A 169 -23.79 -7.53 -15.81
CA GLY A 169 -24.84 -6.52 -15.72
C GLY A 169 -24.69 -5.57 -14.53
N ARG A 170 -24.09 -6.04 -13.43
CA ARG A 170 -23.78 -5.22 -12.26
C ARG A 170 -22.63 -4.27 -12.54
N CYS A 171 -21.57 -4.74 -13.18
CA CYS A 171 -20.45 -3.92 -13.62
C CYS A 171 -20.90 -2.80 -14.55
N HIS A 172 -21.67 -3.11 -15.58
CA HIS A 172 -22.19 -2.13 -16.54
C HIS A 172 -23.04 -1.05 -15.85
N ARG A 173 -23.99 -1.44 -14.96
CA ARG A 173 -24.81 -0.45 -14.20
C ARG A 173 -23.97 0.46 -13.30
N ALA A 174 -22.83 0.00 -12.83
CA ALA A 174 -21.92 0.78 -11.99
C ALA A 174 -20.90 1.59 -12.79
N GLY A 175 -20.95 1.56 -14.12
CA GLY A 175 -19.99 2.27 -14.99
C GLY A 175 -18.60 1.68 -14.98
N ILE A 176 -18.44 0.41 -14.61
CA ILE A 176 -17.15 -0.29 -14.69
C ILE A 176 -16.89 -0.62 -16.16
N PRO A 177 -15.74 -0.23 -16.72
CA PRO A 177 -15.40 -0.52 -18.10
C PRO A 177 -15.42 -2.02 -18.43
N ASP A 178 -15.81 -2.36 -19.65
CA ASP A 178 -15.79 -3.75 -20.13
C ASP A 178 -14.36 -4.30 -20.11
N GLY A 179 -14.23 -5.60 -19.85
CA GLY A 179 -12.94 -6.29 -19.79
C GLY A 179 -12.20 -6.18 -18.44
N ILE A 180 -12.71 -5.41 -17.48
CA ILE A 180 -12.17 -5.42 -16.13
C ILE A 180 -12.53 -6.75 -15.45
N VAL A 181 -11.50 -7.48 -15.04
CA VAL A 181 -11.63 -8.78 -14.37
C VAL A 181 -11.16 -8.68 -12.92
N HIS A 182 -11.62 -9.61 -12.09
CA HIS A 182 -11.13 -9.74 -10.73
C HIS A 182 -9.61 -9.98 -10.71
N GLN A 183 -8.91 -9.23 -9.88
CA GLN A 183 -7.51 -9.44 -9.56
C GLN A 183 -7.33 -9.53 -8.05
N GLU A 184 -6.46 -10.42 -7.61
CA GLU A 184 -6.07 -10.51 -6.21
C GLU A 184 -5.32 -9.24 -5.78
N LYS A 185 -5.48 -8.84 -4.52
CA LYS A 185 -4.90 -7.59 -4.01
C LYS A 185 -3.40 -7.49 -4.21
N TRP A 186 -2.68 -8.60 -4.05
CA TRP A 186 -1.23 -8.63 -4.28
C TRP A 186 -0.85 -8.33 -5.74
N ARG A 187 -1.68 -8.71 -6.72
CA ARG A 187 -1.47 -8.35 -8.14
C ARG A 187 -1.71 -6.87 -8.37
N LEU A 188 -2.77 -6.31 -7.76
CA LEU A 188 -3.01 -4.87 -7.80
C LEU A 188 -1.85 -4.09 -7.20
N ALA A 189 -1.31 -4.57 -6.06
CA ALA A 189 -0.15 -3.96 -5.41
C ALA A 189 1.08 -3.94 -6.32
N LEU A 190 1.41 -5.05 -6.98
CA LEU A 190 2.52 -5.10 -7.95
C LEU A 190 2.29 -4.15 -9.13
N GLY A 191 1.07 -4.10 -9.68
CA GLY A 191 0.71 -3.16 -10.75
C GLY A 191 0.85 -1.69 -10.32
N LEU A 192 0.48 -1.35 -9.09
CA LEU A 192 0.67 -0.01 -8.54
C LEU A 192 2.16 0.33 -8.38
N LEU A 193 2.99 -0.62 -7.93
CA LEU A 193 4.44 -0.44 -7.86
C LEU A 193 5.04 -0.22 -9.26
N ASP A 194 4.58 -0.95 -10.27
CA ASP A 194 4.99 -0.76 -11.67
C ASP A 194 4.61 0.65 -12.17
N ASN A 195 3.40 1.11 -11.86
CA ASN A 195 2.96 2.46 -12.22
C ASN A 195 3.87 3.53 -11.60
N VAL A 196 4.05 3.46 -10.28
CA VAL A 196 4.82 4.49 -9.54
C VAL A 196 6.29 4.48 -9.96
N THR A 197 6.87 3.32 -10.20
CA THR A 197 8.25 3.19 -10.75
C THR A 197 8.31 3.73 -12.18
N GLY A 198 7.32 3.41 -13.02
CA GLY A 198 7.18 3.95 -14.38
C GLY A 198 7.02 5.48 -14.42
N TRP A 199 6.62 6.10 -13.32
CA TRP A 199 6.62 7.58 -13.18
C TRP A 199 8.01 8.16 -12.84
N GLY A 200 9.02 7.32 -12.74
CA GLY A 200 10.39 7.72 -12.41
C GLY A 200 10.65 7.90 -10.91
N LEU A 201 9.78 7.34 -10.06
CA LEU A 201 10.02 7.28 -8.61
C LEU A 201 10.74 5.98 -8.25
N THR A 202 11.58 6.05 -7.23
CA THR A 202 12.36 4.90 -6.75
C THR A 202 11.91 4.53 -5.35
N ALA A 203 11.61 3.24 -5.15
CA ALA A 203 11.28 2.70 -3.85
C ALA A 203 12.57 2.53 -3.01
N PRO A 204 12.69 3.14 -1.83
CA PRO A 204 13.80 2.82 -0.93
C PRO A 204 13.67 1.38 -0.40
N VAL A 205 12.55 1.07 0.23
CA VAL A 205 12.15 -0.26 0.71
C VAL A 205 10.63 -0.37 0.63
N VAL A 206 10.11 -1.50 0.18
CA VAL A 206 8.65 -1.79 0.20
C VAL A 206 8.30 -2.47 1.51
N VAL A 207 7.26 -1.97 2.18
CA VAL A 207 6.75 -2.52 3.44
C VAL A 207 5.28 -2.91 3.26
N ALA A 208 4.89 -4.09 3.75
CA ALA A 208 3.48 -4.49 3.77
C ALA A 208 3.17 -5.37 4.98
N ASP A 209 1.89 -5.44 5.34
CA ASP A 209 1.39 -6.27 6.41
C ASP A 209 1.35 -7.77 6.04
N ALA A 210 0.91 -8.62 7.00
CA ALA A 210 0.81 -10.05 6.79
C ALA A 210 -0.24 -10.46 5.75
N GLY A 211 -1.21 -9.61 5.42
CA GLY A 211 -2.16 -9.84 4.34
C GLY A 211 -1.49 -9.97 2.98
N TYR A 212 -0.39 -9.25 2.79
CA TYR A 212 0.46 -9.33 1.61
C TYR A 212 1.67 -10.24 1.80
N GLY A 213 2.28 -10.18 2.99
CA GLY A 213 3.52 -10.89 3.28
C GLY A 213 3.43 -12.41 3.17
N VAL A 214 2.29 -13.01 3.52
CA VAL A 214 2.07 -14.46 3.37
C VAL A 214 1.92 -14.92 1.91
N SER A 215 1.72 -13.99 0.98
CA SER A 215 1.60 -14.30 -0.45
C SER A 215 2.97 -14.56 -1.09
N THR A 216 3.29 -15.83 -1.33
CA THR A 216 4.52 -16.20 -2.07
C THR A 216 4.62 -15.54 -3.44
N PRO A 217 3.55 -15.49 -4.27
CA PRO A 217 3.61 -14.78 -5.55
C PRO A 217 3.91 -13.28 -5.41
N PHE A 218 3.48 -12.63 -4.34
CA PHE A 218 3.81 -11.23 -4.08
C PHE A 218 5.31 -11.05 -3.80
N ARG A 219 5.88 -11.88 -2.93
CA ARG A 219 7.33 -11.86 -2.63
C ARG A 219 8.18 -12.07 -3.89
N HIS A 220 7.82 -13.06 -4.73
CA HIS A 220 8.49 -13.28 -6.01
C HIS A 220 8.35 -12.06 -6.94
N GLY A 221 7.15 -11.49 -7.04
CA GLY A 221 6.94 -10.31 -7.86
C GLY A 221 7.77 -9.09 -7.43
N LEU A 222 8.03 -8.91 -6.13
CA LEU A 222 8.96 -7.90 -5.62
C LEU A 222 10.42 -8.21 -6.01
N GLN A 223 10.84 -9.47 -5.87
CA GLN A 223 12.18 -9.94 -6.24
C GLN A 223 12.46 -9.78 -7.74
N GLU A 224 11.51 -10.15 -8.61
CA GLU A 224 11.60 -9.98 -10.06
C GLU A 224 11.80 -8.52 -10.48
N ARG A 225 11.29 -7.58 -9.69
CA ARG A 225 11.45 -6.14 -9.88
C ARG A 225 12.71 -5.56 -9.23
N GLY A 226 13.53 -6.39 -8.57
CA GLY A 226 14.71 -5.94 -7.84
C GLY A 226 14.40 -5.03 -6.65
N LEU A 227 13.18 -5.08 -6.11
CA LEU A 227 12.74 -4.23 -5.00
C LEU A 227 13.17 -4.84 -3.66
N SER A 228 13.83 -4.05 -2.82
CA SER A 228 14.06 -4.39 -1.42
C SER A 228 12.75 -4.31 -0.65
N TYR A 229 12.50 -5.25 0.25
CA TYR A 229 11.24 -5.29 0.99
C TYR A 229 11.36 -5.80 2.42
N VAL A 230 10.46 -5.35 3.29
CA VAL A 230 10.20 -5.88 4.63
C VAL A 230 8.71 -6.18 4.74
N LEU A 231 8.35 -7.45 4.88
CA LEU A 231 6.95 -7.89 4.91
C LEU A 231 6.66 -8.57 6.25
N ALA A 232 5.52 -8.22 6.84
CA ALA A 232 5.05 -8.95 8.01
C ALA A 232 4.60 -10.37 7.62
N LEU A 233 4.91 -11.33 8.47
CA LEU A 233 4.49 -12.72 8.34
C LEU A 233 3.71 -13.15 9.60
N THR A 234 2.88 -14.17 9.47
CA THR A 234 2.25 -14.79 10.63
C THR A 234 3.17 -15.88 11.18
N GLY A 235 3.09 -16.16 12.48
CA GLY A 235 3.83 -17.26 13.10
C GLY A 235 3.46 -18.66 12.56
N LYS A 236 2.38 -18.75 11.76
CA LYS A 236 1.93 -19.97 11.09
C LYS A 236 2.67 -20.27 9.78
N GLU A 237 3.35 -19.27 9.22
CA GLU A 237 4.18 -19.48 8.02
C GLU A 237 5.27 -20.50 8.34
N VAL A 238 5.60 -21.31 7.34
CA VAL A 238 6.54 -22.43 7.51
C VAL A 238 7.81 -22.21 6.71
N ALA A 239 8.93 -22.60 7.31
CA ALA A 239 10.25 -22.53 6.71
C ALA A 239 11.11 -23.74 7.06
N HIS A 240 12.16 -23.96 6.27
CA HIS A 240 13.23 -24.90 6.61
C HIS A 240 14.43 -24.15 7.18
N GLU A 241 15.17 -24.78 8.05
CA GLU A 241 16.47 -24.30 8.49
C GLU A 241 17.45 -24.21 7.32
N LEU A 242 18.45 -23.37 7.43
CA LEU A 242 19.35 -23.04 6.32
C LEU A 242 20.20 -24.22 5.84
N ASP A 243 20.55 -25.14 6.75
CA ASP A 243 21.33 -26.34 6.52
C ASP A 243 20.52 -27.46 5.81
N ILE A 244 19.19 -27.36 5.79
CA ILE A 244 18.33 -28.33 5.12
C ILE A 244 18.24 -28.01 3.63
N GLU A 245 18.89 -28.85 2.79
CA GLU A 245 18.87 -28.66 1.34
C GLU A 245 17.84 -29.55 0.64
N PRO A 246 17.15 -29.00 -0.39
CA PRO A 246 16.26 -29.81 -1.22
C PRO A 246 17.10 -30.78 -2.09
N ARG A 247 16.70 -32.03 -2.12
CA ARG A 247 17.33 -33.04 -2.96
C ARG A 247 16.65 -33.12 -4.31
N GLN A 248 17.42 -33.04 -5.39
CA GLN A 248 16.96 -33.33 -6.73
C GLN A 248 16.86 -34.87 -6.91
N PRO A 249 15.65 -35.42 -7.17
CA PRO A 249 15.54 -36.84 -7.51
C PRO A 249 16.22 -37.11 -8.86
N GLY A 250 16.80 -38.30 -9.01
CA GLY A 250 17.33 -38.74 -10.30
C GLY A 250 16.20 -38.78 -11.37
N TYR A 251 16.50 -38.32 -12.56
CA TYR A 251 15.52 -38.36 -13.64
C TYR A 251 15.41 -39.82 -14.19
N GLY A 252 14.20 -40.40 -14.08
CA GLY A 252 13.92 -41.76 -14.51
C GLY A 252 13.66 -41.93 -16.03
N GLY A 253 13.82 -40.88 -16.85
CA GLY A 253 13.68 -40.95 -18.32
C GLY A 253 12.23 -40.91 -18.84
N LEU A 254 11.23 -40.92 -17.97
CA LEU A 254 9.81 -40.92 -18.34
C LEU A 254 9.10 -39.70 -17.72
N GLY A 255 8.41 -38.91 -18.54
CA GLY A 255 7.68 -37.69 -18.11
C GLY A 255 8.56 -36.48 -17.83
N PRO A 256 7.98 -35.36 -17.35
CA PRO A 256 8.75 -34.16 -17.01
C PRO A 256 9.63 -34.40 -15.77
N PRO A 257 10.83 -33.79 -15.71
CA PRO A 257 11.71 -33.88 -14.55
C PRO A 257 10.98 -33.46 -13.26
N THR A 258 11.17 -34.24 -12.17
CA THR A 258 10.61 -33.90 -10.88
C THR A 258 11.37 -32.73 -10.26
N LEU A 259 10.65 -31.79 -9.65
CA LEU A 259 11.26 -30.69 -8.91
C LEU A 259 12.01 -31.21 -7.67
N PRO A 260 13.04 -30.49 -7.19
CA PRO A 260 13.71 -30.78 -5.94
C PRO A 260 12.70 -30.90 -4.79
N ARG A 261 12.97 -31.76 -3.82
CA ARG A 261 12.08 -31.98 -2.67
C ARG A 261 12.88 -31.98 -1.37
N TYR A 262 12.31 -31.35 -0.34
CA TYR A 262 12.83 -31.51 1.01
C TYR A 262 12.44 -32.87 1.57
N ARG A 263 13.33 -33.49 2.33
CA ARG A 263 13.08 -34.77 3.03
C ARG A 263 12.35 -34.59 4.34
N THR A 264 12.55 -33.45 4.98
CA THR A 264 11.94 -33.08 6.25
C THR A 264 10.76 -32.15 6.02
N ALA A 265 9.76 -32.21 6.89
CA ALA A 265 8.67 -31.26 6.89
C ALA A 265 9.17 -29.87 7.34
N PRO A 266 8.68 -28.77 6.74
CA PRO A 266 9.01 -27.44 7.23
C PRO A 266 8.34 -27.19 8.59
N ARG A 267 8.97 -26.35 9.42
CA ARG A 267 8.45 -25.97 10.73
C ARG A 267 7.84 -24.57 10.72
N ALA A 268 6.87 -24.32 11.59
CA ALA A 268 6.27 -23.01 11.74
C ALA A 268 7.27 -22.00 12.31
N LEU A 269 7.20 -20.72 11.84
CA LEU A 269 8.07 -19.65 12.34
C LEU A 269 7.92 -19.41 13.84
N SER A 270 6.74 -19.64 14.40
CA SER A 270 6.52 -19.59 15.86
C SER A 270 7.37 -20.60 16.62
N LEU A 271 7.59 -21.81 16.08
CA LEU A 271 8.46 -22.82 16.70
C LEU A 271 9.94 -22.43 16.58
N HIS A 272 10.36 -21.88 15.45
CA HIS A 272 11.71 -21.34 15.29
C HIS A 272 11.97 -20.18 16.26
N ALA A 273 10.95 -19.35 16.54
CA ALA A 273 11.05 -18.28 17.53
C ALA A 273 11.27 -18.81 18.95
N VAL A 274 10.61 -19.92 19.33
CA VAL A 274 10.80 -20.57 20.62
C VAL A 274 12.25 -21.09 20.75
N ASP A 275 12.75 -21.78 19.73
CA ASP A 275 14.12 -22.28 19.74
C ASP A 275 15.16 -21.15 19.81
N ALA A 276 14.95 -20.07 19.04
CA ALA A 276 15.80 -18.90 19.07
C ALA A 276 15.79 -18.20 20.45
N ALA A 277 14.65 -18.18 21.13
CA ALA A 277 14.53 -17.64 22.48
C ALA A 277 15.30 -18.50 23.50
N ALA A 278 15.17 -19.82 23.42
CA ALA A 278 15.89 -20.76 24.25
C ALA A 278 17.41 -20.66 24.03
N ALA A 279 17.85 -20.40 22.79
CA ALA A 279 19.25 -20.21 22.44
C ALA A 279 19.79 -18.79 22.75
N GLY A 280 18.97 -17.87 23.28
CA GLY A 280 19.39 -16.52 23.64
C GLY A 280 19.65 -15.58 22.48
N HIS A 281 19.11 -15.83 21.29
CA HIS A 281 19.36 -15.04 20.08
C HIS A 281 18.62 -13.69 20.05
N PHE A 282 17.73 -13.42 20.99
CA PHE A 282 16.94 -12.19 21.01
C PHE A 282 17.67 -11.03 21.70
N THR A 283 17.77 -9.91 20.98
CA THR A 283 18.33 -8.65 21.48
C THR A 283 17.22 -7.63 21.66
N GLU A 284 17.27 -6.86 22.75
CA GLU A 284 16.35 -5.76 22.99
C GLU A 284 16.68 -4.57 22.09
N VAL A 285 15.66 -4.04 21.43
CA VAL A 285 15.77 -2.87 20.54
C VAL A 285 14.71 -1.85 20.92
N SER A 286 15.12 -0.62 21.15
CA SER A 286 14.23 0.55 21.27
C SER A 286 14.27 1.33 19.96
N TRP A 287 13.13 1.56 19.32
CA TRP A 287 13.09 2.21 17.99
C TRP A 287 12.37 3.54 17.96
N ARG A 288 11.59 3.88 18.98
CA ARG A 288 10.83 5.13 19.01
C ARG A 288 10.45 5.52 20.42
N GLN A 289 10.39 6.82 20.68
CA GLN A 289 9.73 7.37 21.87
C GLN A 289 8.23 7.50 21.59
N GLY A 290 7.42 6.70 22.30
CA GLY A 290 5.97 6.77 22.25
C GLY A 290 5.39 7.69 23.34
N SER A 291 4.08 7.94 23.30
CA SER A 291 3.36 8.75 24.31
C SER A 291 3.34 8.10 25.70
N LYS A 292 3.58 6.78 25.80
CA LYS A 292 3.61 6.00 27.06
C LYS A 292 5.02 5.54 27.47
N GLY A 293 6.06 6.08 26.83
CA GLY A 293 7.46 5.67 27.05
C GLY A 293 8.12 5.13 25.78
N PRO A 294 9.38 4.64 25.88
CA PRO A 294 10.08 4.08 24.74
C PRO A 294 9.35 2.83 24.22
N MET A 295 9.24 2.73 22.92
CA MET A 295 8.75 1.53 22.25
C MET A 295 9.91 0.56 22.09
N THR A 296 9.90 -0.48 22.89
CA THR A 296 10.96 -1.48 23.01
C THR A 296 10.38 -2.88 22.78
N SER A 297 11.12 -3.76 22.14
CA SER A 297 10.82 -5.19 22.08
C SER A 297 12.09 -5.98 21.85
N ARG A 298 12.01 -7.30 21.97
CA ARG A 298 13.14 -8.19 21.68
C ARG A 298 13.00 -8.76 20.28
N PHE A 299 14.08 -8.72 19.51
CA PHE A 299 14.14 -9.19 18.14
C PHE A 299 15.30 -10.16 17.93
N ALA A 300 15.10 -11.14 17.03
CA ALA A 300 16.15 -11.99 16.49
C ALA A 300 16.05 -11.95 14.95
N VAL A 301 17.19 -11.96 14.28
CA VAL A 301 17.26 -12.09 12.80
C VAL A 301 17.82 -13.46 12.49
N LEU A 302 17.05 -14.27 11.78
CA LEU A 302 17.44 -15.61 11.38
C LEU A 302 17.21 -15.79 9.87
N THR A 303 18.06 -16.55 9.23
CA THR A 303 17.94 -16.87 7.82
C THR A 303 17.34 -18.25 7.63
N PHE A 304 16.31 -18.35 6.79
CA PHE A 304 15.56 -19.58 6.50
C PHE A 304 15.49 -19.86 5.02
N ARG A 305 15.20 -21.10 4.68
CA ARG A 305 14.79 -21.49 3.33
C ARG A 305 13.26 -21.52 3.26
N PRO A 306 12.66 -20.85 2.28
CA PRO A 306 11.20 -20.85 2.11
C PRO A 306 10.69 -22.26 1.81
N ALA A 307 9.58 -22.64 2.43
CA ALA A 307 8.87 -23.88 2.13
C ALA A 307 7.93 -23.67 0.93
N GLY A 308 7.81 -24.68 0.07
CA GLY A 308 6.82 -24.72 -0.99
C GLY A 308 7.38 -24.92 -2.40
N LYS A 309 6.54 -25.43 -3.30
CA LYS A 309 6.94 -25.77 -4.67
C LYS A 309 7.36 -24.55 -5.52
N GLN A 310 6.72 -23.41 -5.35
CA GLN A 310 7.05 -22.18 -6.09
C GLN A 310 8.41 -21.61 -5.65
N ALA A 311 8.74 -21.72 -4.37
CA ALA A 311 10.04 -21.31 -3.85
C ALA A 311 11.19 -22.11 -4.46
N LEU A 312 10.96 -23.40 -4.74
CA LEU A 312 11.94 -24.30 -5.39
C LEU A 312 12.09 -24.02 -6.90
N ALA A 313 10.99 -23.69 -7.58
CA ALA A 313 11.00 -23.34 -9.00
C ALA A 313 11.73 -22.00 -9.27
N GLY A 314 11.54 -21.01 -8.41
CA GLY A 314 12.23 -19.72 -8.50
C GLY A 314 13.74 -19.82 -8.30
N ALA A 315 14.22 -20.73 -7.46
CA ALA A 315 15.65 -20.97 -7.22
C ALA A 315 16.35 -21.55 -8.46
N GLN A 316 15.65 -22.33 -9.28
CA GLN A 316 16.21 -22.88 -10.55
C GLN A 316 16.27 -21.83 -11.66
N ALA A 317 15.26 -20.96 -11.76
CA ALA A 317 15.22 -19.88 -12.75
C ALA A 317 16.27 -18.78 -12.50
N ALA A 318 16.66 -18.56 -11.26
CA ALA A 318 17.62 -17.53 -10.85
C ALA A 318 19.10 -17.97 -10.90
N GLY A 319 19.43 -19.07 -11.59
CA GLY A 319 20.82 -19.49 -11.80
C GLY A 319 21.61 -19.78 -10.53
N GLY A 320 21.00 -20.39 -9.52
CA GLY A 320 21.66 -20.80 -8.27
C GLY A 320 21.75 -19.72 -7.20
N GLY A 321 21.04 -18.61 -7.36
CA GLY A 321 20.85 -17.61 -6.30
C GLY A 321 20.20 -18.25 -5.08
N ARG A 322 20.79 -18.02 -3.89
CA ARG A 322 20.33 -18.63 -2.63
C ARG A 322 18.89 -18.18 -2.37
N ASN A 323 17.95 -19.14 -2.48
CA ASN A 323 16.55 -18.90 -2.11
C ASN A 323 16.48 -18.90 -0.57
N GLN A 324 16.81 -17.76 0.03
CA GLN A 324 16.92 -17.56 1.47
C GLN A 324 16.11 -16.33 1.85
N TRP A 325 15.51 -16.39 3.05
CA TRP A 325 14.80 -15.27 3.67
C TRP A 325 15.49 -14.90 4.97
N ASP A 326 15.81 -13.65 5.14
CA ASP A 326 16.10 -13.11 6.45
C ASP A 326 14.77 -12.78 7.13
N VAL A 327 14.49 -13.44 8.24
CA VAL A 327 13.26 -13.29 9.02
C VAL A 327 13.58 -12.61 10.33
N VAL A 328 12.96 -11.47 10.58
CA VAL A 328 13.01 -10.81 11.87
C VAL A 328 11.89 -11.37 12.74
N LEU A 329 12.27 -12.12 13.77
CA LEU A 329 11.36 -12.64 14.78
C LEU A 329 11.20 -11.61 15.90
N ARG A 330 9.97 -11.40 16.37
CA ARG A 330 9.66 -10.52 17.49
C ARG A 330 9.05 -11.31 18.62
N LEU A 331 9.54 -11.11 19.85
CA LEU A 331 8.88 -11.58 21.05
C LEU A 331 7.89 -10.53 21.53
N GLU A 332 6.61 -10.90 21.66
CA GLU A 332 5.64 -10.05 22.33
C GLU A 332 5.93 -10.00 23.83
N PRO A 333 5.85 -8.83 24.48
CA PRO A 333 6.01 -8.72 25.92
C PRO A 333 4.84 -9.45 26.60
N GLY A 334 5.13 -10.58 27.27
CA GLY A 334 4.16 -11.35 28.06
C GLY A 334 3.78 -12.73 27.51
N GLY A 335 4.56 -13.29 26.58
CA GLY A 335 4.49 -14.70 26.17
C GLY A 335 5.38 -15.58 27.04
#